data_ec09a2728630c51807f2dc8335532a43
#
_entry.id   ec09a2728630c51807f2dc8335532a43
#
_cell.length_a   1.000
_cell.length_b   1.000
_cell.length_c   1.000
_cell.angle_alpha   90.00
_cell.angle_beta   90.00
_cell.angle_gamma   90.00
#
_symmetry.space_group_name_H-M   'P 1'
#
loop_
_entity.id
_entity.type
_entity.pdbx_description
1 polymer ?
#
loop_
_entity_poly.entity_id
_entity_poly.type
_entity_poly.pdbx_seq_one_letter_code
_entity_poly.pdbx_strand_id
1 'polypeptide(L)'
;MAYKINNTFGTQIVSLADGTLDTTTTDLALFGKGYAGFGEKLNENLIKLLENFNNTSAPSNKITGQLWYDQTNKQINVYDGTKFKPVGSSTNSTTSPSNAVLGDTW
;
A
#
# COMPACT_ATOMS: atom_id res chain seq x y z
N MET A 1 14.52 23.62 2.47
CA MET A 1 13.14 23.80 1.98
C MET A 1 12.40 22.47 2.11
N ALA A 2 11.29 22.47 2.78
CA ALA A 2 10.55 21.24 3.02
C ALA A 2 9.83 20.78 1.77
N TYR A 3 9.76 19.47 1.57
CA TYR A 3 8.91 18.90 0.54
C TYR A 3 7.49 18.79 1.09
N LYS A 4 6.53 19.32 0.35
CA LYS A 4 5.14 19.18 0.70
C LYS A 4 4.54 18.10 -0.16
N ILE A 5 4.11 17.02 0.47
CA ILE A 5 3.63 15.84 -0.25
C ILE A 5 2.11 15.86 -0.24
N ASN A 6 1.53 15.85 -1.42
CA ASN A 6 0.08 15.91 -1.58
C ASN A 6 -0.44 14.59 -2.10
N ASN A 7 -1.71 14.31 -1.77
CA ASN A 7 -2.37 13.17 -2.38
C ASN A 7 -2.89 13.56 -3.77
N THR A 8 -3.60 12.65 -4.40
CA THR A 8 -4.12 12.86 -5.75
C THR A 8 -5.03 14.07 -5.85
N PHE A 9 -5.73 14.39 -4.78
CA PHE A 9 -6.70 15.50 -4.78
C PHE A 9 -6.08 16.81 -4.36
N GLY A 10 -4.77 16.85 -4.19
CA GLY A 10 -4.08 18.07 -3.83
C GLY A 10 -4.07 18.38 -2.34
N THR A 11 -4.54 17.45 -1.52
CA THR A 11 -4.51 17.62 -0.08
C THR A 11 -3.13 17.25 0.45
N GLN A 12 -2.50 18.14 1.19
CA GLN A 12 -1.19 17.86 1.76
C GLN A 12 -1.33 16.82 2.87
N ILE A 13 -0.57 15.72 2.74
CA ILE A 13 -0.58 14.67 3.75
C ILE A 13 0.59 14.77 4.71
N VAL A 14 1.69 15.38 4.28
CA VAL A 14 2.85 15.54 5.15
C VAL A 14 3.77 16.59 4.57
N SER A 15 4.52 17.26 5.45
CA SER A 15 5.59 18.16 5.06
C SER A 15 6.89 17.57 5.58
N LEU A 16 7.85 17.36 4.69
CA LEU A 16 9.10 16.68 5.02
C LEU A 16 10.22 17.71 5.08
N ALA A 17 10.75 17.88 6.27
CA ALA A 17 11.91 18.74 6.44
C ALA A 17 13.12 18.15 5.72
N ASP A 18 14.03 19.00 5.31
CA ASP A 18 15.23 18.55 4.62
C ASP A 18 15.97 17.51 5.46
N GLY A 19 16.44 16.46 4.78
CA GLY A 19 17.24 15.42 5.44
C GLY A 19 16.48 14.46 6.32
N THR A 20 15.15 14.51 6.35
CA THR A 20 14.36 13.65 7.24
C THR A 20 13.79 12.45 6.51
N LEU A 21 13.40 11.46 7.28
CA LEU A 21 12.74 10.26 6.80
C LEU A 21 11.45 10.06 7.60
N ASP A 22 10.34 9.87 6.90
CA ASP A 22 9.03 9.66 7.52
C ASP A 22 8.55 8.27 7.13
N THR A 23 8.37 7.41 8.11
CA THR A 23 7.88 6.05 7.90
C THR A 23 6.54 5.82 8.58
N THR A 24 5.90 6.88 9.07
CA THR A 24 4.66 6.75 9.83
C THR A 24 3.45 7.34 9.13
N THR A 25 3.63 8.27 8.20
CA THR A 25 2.51 8.86 7.49
C THR A 25 1.89 7.86 6.53
N THR A 26 2.73 7.10 5.84
CA THR A 26 2.27 6.05 4.94
C THR A 26 3.12 4.81 5.17
N ASP A 27 2.78 3.74 4.46
CA ASP A 27 3.54 2.50 4.54
C ASP A 27 4.79 2.53 3.66
N LEU A 28 5.00 3.62 2.97
CA LEU A 28 6.24 3.87 2.24
C LEU A 28 7.15 4.76 3.07
N ALA A 29 8.44 4.68 2.80
CA ALA A 29 9.39 5.57 3.42
C ALA A 29 9.43 6.86 2.60
N LEU A 30 9.01 7.97 3.20
CA LEU A 30 9.02 9.27 2.55
C LEU A 30 10.24 10.05 3.03
N PHE A 31 11.00 10.59 2.11
CA PHE A 31 12.24 11.26 2.49
C PHE A 31 12.23 12.71 2.01
N GLY A 32 12.79 13.58 2.86
CA GLY A 32 12.90 14.99 2.54
C GLY A 32 14.10 15.25 1.65
N LYS A 33 14.23 16.50 1.22
CA LYS A 33 15.31 16.89 0.34
C LYS A 33 16.64 16.62 1.01
N GLY A 34 17.56 16.02 0.25
CA GLY A 34 18.92 15.80 0.74
C GLY A 34 19.06 14.65 1.73
N TYR A 35 18.04 13.83 1.88
CA TYR A 35 18.14 12.68 2.79
C TYR A 35 19.23 11.73 2.30
N ALA A 36 20.21 11.44 3.16
CA ALA A 36 21.26 10.50 2.83
C ALA A 36 20.66 9.10 2.73
N GLY A 37 20.97 8.38 1.65
CA GLY A 37 20.41 7.04 1.46
C GLY A 37 19.08 7.02 0.75
N PHE A 38 18.66 8.13 0.16
CA PHE A 38 17.37 8.19 -0.51
C PHE A 38 17.22 7.13 -1.59
N GLY A 39 18.31 6.79 -2.27
CA GLY A 39 18.25 5.80 -3.35
C GLY A 39 17.84 4.43 -2.86
N GLU A 40 18.34 4.03 -1.71
CA GLU A 40 17.98 2.75 -1.12
C GLU A 40 16.48 2.74 -0.75
N LYS A 41 16.04 3.82 -0.10
CA LYS A 41 14.64 3.90 0.32
C LYS A 41 13.70 3.96 -0.88
N LEU A 42 14.09 4.68 -1.92
CA LEU A 42 13.30 4.74 -3.13
C LEU A 42 13.13 3.34 -3.75
N ASN A 43 14.24 2.61 -3.84
CA ASN A 43 14.16 1.27 -4.41
C ASN A 43 13.31 0.34 -3.56
N GLU A 44 13.43 0.43 -2.24
CA GLU A 44 12.59 -0.38 -1.36
C GLU A 44 11.13 -0.03 -1.49
N ASN A 45 10.81 1.23 -1.68
CA ASN A 45 9.43 1.65 -1.92
C ASN A 45 8.87 1.02 -3.19
N LEU A 46 9.69 1.00 -4.25
CA LEU A 46 9.25 0.40 -5.50
C LEU A 46 8.97 -1.09 -5.34
N ILE A 47 9.80 -1.79 -4.57
CA ILE A 47 9.56 -3.20 -4.30
C ILE A 47 8.27 -3.40 -3.53
N LYS A 48 8.03 -2.57 -2.51
CA LYS A 48 6.77 -2.65 -1.76
C LYS A 48 5.57 -2.47 -2.67
N LEU A 49 5.65 -1.54 -3.60
CA LEU A 49 4.57 -1.31 -4.54
C LEU A 49 4.36 -2.52 -5.44
N LEU A 50 5.46 -3.12 -5.93
CA LEU A 50 5.37 -4.31 -6.76
C LEU A 50 4.75 -5.48 -6.01
N GLU A 51 5.03 -5.59 -4.73
CA GLU A 51 4.50 -6.66 -3.89
C GLU A 51 3.12 -6.35 -3.37
N ASN A 52 2.60 -5.17 -3.66
CA ASN A 52 1.33 -4.70 -3.12
C ASN A 52 1.31 -4.80 -1.60
N PHE A 53 2.42 -4.40 -0.97
CA PHE A 53 2.56 -4.42 0.48
C PHE A 53 2.30 -5.80 1.07
N ASN A 54 2.85 -6.81 0.42
CA ASN A 54 2.70 -8.20 0.83
C ASN A 54 3.14 -8.40 2.28
N ASN A 55 2.24 -8.90 3.10
CA ASN A 55 2.54 -9.16 4.50
C ASN A 55 1.45 -10.05 5.08
N THR A 56 1.75 -10.64 6.23
CA THR A 56 0.76 -11.45 6.94
C THR A 56 -0.19 -10.59 7.75
N SER A 57 0.13 -9.33 7.97
CA SER A 57 -0.76 -8.40 8.66
C SER A 57 -0.97 -7.18 7.79
N ALA A 58 -2.13 -6.55 7.97
CA ALA A 58 -2.52 -5.41 7.17
C ALA A 58 -1.57 -4.23 7.42
N PRO A 59 -1.32 -3.40 6.39
CA PRO A 59 -0.53 -2.19 6.59
C PRO A 59 -1.13 -1.30 7.67
N SER A 60 -0.28 -0.75 8.51
CA SER A 60 -0.75 0.05 9.63
C SER A 60 -0.95 1.52 9.26
N ASN A 61 -0.24 2.01 8.26
CA ASN A 61 -0.30 3.41 7.85
C ASN A 61 -0.95 3.55 6.48
N LYS A 62 -2.03 2.82 6.27
CA LYS A 62 -2.69 2.72 4.97
C LYS A 62 -3.38 4.01 4.60
N ILE A 63 -3.50 4.22 3.30
CA ILE A 63 -4.26 5.33 2.75
C ILE A 63 -5.35 4.76 1.85
N THR A 64 -6.40 5.55 1.65
CA THR A 64 -7.53 5.10 0.84
C THR A 64 -7.06 4.72 -0.57
N GLY A 65 -7.47 3.56 -1.01
CA GLY A 65 -7.08 3.05 -2.33
C GLY A 65 -5.84 2.18 -2.31
N GLN A 66 -5.18 2.05 -1.18
CA GLN A 66 -3.97 1.25 -1.09
C GLN A 66 -4.30 -0.23 -1.20
N LEU A 67 -3.48 -0.95 -1.93
CA LEU A 67 -3.61 -2.39 -2.06
C LEU A 67 -2.78 -3.08 -0.98
N TRP A 68 -3.25 -4.25 -0.58
CA TRP A 68 -2.51 -5.09 0.35
C TRP A 68 -2.69 -6.54 -0.08
N TYR A 69 -1.56 -7.21 -0.34
CA TYR A 69 -1.60 -8.64 -0.62
C TYR A 69 -1.48 -9.40 0.69
N ASP A 70 -2.56 -10.06 1.08
CA ASP A 70 -2.61 -10.85 2.31
C ASP A 70 -1.85 -12.16 2.08
N GLN A 71 -0.65 -12.25 2.63
CA GLN A 71 0.21 -13.41 2.45
C GLN A 71 -0.42 -14.68 3.01
N THR A 72 -1.18 -14.54 4.08
CA THR A 72 -1.77 -15.71 4.74
C THR A 72 -2.87 -16.33 3.90
N ASN A 73 -3.76 -15.50 3.37
CA ASN A 73 -4.89 -15.96 2.57
C ASN A 73 -4.63 -15.90 1.09
N LYS A 74 -3.46 -15.39 0.68
CA LYS A 74 -3.05 -15.24 -0.72
C LYS A 74 -4.10 -14.49 -1.49
N GLN A 75 -4.51 -13.35 -0.95
CA GLN A 75 -5.61 -12.56 -1.46
C GLN A 75 -5.21 -11.10 -1.52
N ILE A 76 -5.54 -10.43 -2.64
CA ILE A 76 -5.34 -8.99 -2.75
C ILE A 76 -6.54 -8.26 -2.16
N ASN A 77 -6.28 -7.22 -1.40
CA ASN A 77 -7.31 -6.41 -0.77
C ASN A 77 -7.07 -4.95 -1.09
N VAL A 78 -8.13 -4.15 -1.00
CA VAL A 78 -8.04 -2.70 -1.20
C VAL A 78 -8.63 -2.00 0.01
N TYR A 79 -7.96 -0.93 0.46
CA TYR A 79 -8.46 -0.14 1.58
C TYR A 79 -9.46 0.89 1.07
N ASP A 80 -10.70 0.82 1.55
CA ASP A 80 -11.76 1.69 1.08
C ASP A 80 -11.88 2.98 1.89
N GLY A 81 -10.96 3.20 2.82
CA GLY A 81 -11.00 4.33 3.72
C GLY A 81 -11.46 3.95 5.11
N THR A 82 -12.05 2.79 5.26
CA THR A 82 -12.53 2.28 6.54
C THR A 82 -11.94 0.92 6.86
N LYS A 83 -11.90 0.06 5.86
CA LYS A 83 -11.38 -1.30 6.05
C LYS A 83 -10.87 -1.84 4.73
N PHE A 84 -10.08 -2.90 4.82
CA PHE A 84 -9.62 -3.62 3.63
C PHE A 84 -10.71 -4.56 3.16
N LYS A 85 -10.95 -4.56 1.85
CA LYS A 85 -11.92 -5.42 1.20
C LYS A 85 -11.22 -6.27 0.16
N PRO A 86 -11.62 -7.54 0.00
CA PRO A 86 -11.08 -8.36 -1.08
C PRO A 86 -11.38 -7.73 -2.43
N VAL A 87 -10.39 -7.82 -3.33
CA VAL A 87 -10.52 -7.29 -4.68
C VAL A 87 -10.84 -8.45 -5.61
N GLY A 88 -11.70 -8.17 -6.58
CA GLY A 88 -11.97 -9.10 -7.66
C GLY A 88 -13.11 -10.02 -7.33
N SER A 89 -12.81 -11.23 -6.93
CA SER A 89 -13.84 -12.22 -6.77
C SER A 89 -14.94 -11.73 -5.86
N SER A 90 -16.12 -11.72 -6.39
CA SER A 90 -17.28 -11.39 -5.62
C SER A 90 -17.75 -12.58 -4.83
N THR A 91 -17.25 -13.73 -5.13
CA THR A 91 -17.73 -14.87 -4.47
C THR A 91 -16.94 -15.12 -3.22
N ASN A 92 -17.63 -15.09 -2.15
CA ASN A 92 -17.05 -15.46 -0.89
C ASN A 92 -17.60 -16.78 -0.45
N SER A 93 -18.19 -17.48 -1.37
CA SER A 93 -18.76 -18.77 -1.06
C SER A 93 -17.67 -19.75 -0.79
N THR A 94 -17.83 -20.47 0.29
CA THR A 94 -16.94 -21.56 0.58
C THR A 94 -17.13 -22.69 -0.42
N THR A 95 -18.20 -22.61 -1.19
CA THR A 95 -18.48 -23.60 -2.22
C THR A 95 -18.06 -23.13 -3.58
N SER A 96 -17.26 -22.08 -3.64
CA SER A 96 -16.75 -21.66 -4.93
C SER A 96 -16.17 -22.87 -5.63
N PRO A 97 -16.31 -22.93 -6.94
CA PRO A 97 -15.80 -24.08 -7.66
C PRO A 97 -14.35 -24.31 -7.33
N SER A 98 -14.02 -25.52 -7.01
CA SER A 98 -12.66 -25.83 -6.68
C SER A 98 -11.73 -25.65 -7.88
N ASN A 99 -12.30 -25.61 -9.06
CA ASN A 99 -11.54 -25.39 -10.27
C ASN A 99 -11.56 -23.94 -10.73
N ALA A 100 -12.00 -23.05 -9.87
CA ALA A 100 -11.97 -21.64 -10.20
C ALA A 100 -10.54 -21.24 -10.46
N VAL A 101 -10.33 -20.49 -11.52
CA VAL A 101 -9.02 -19.99 -11.82
C VAL A 101 -8.91 -18.57 -11.33
N LEU A 102 -7.68 -18.14 -11.16
CA LEU A 102 -7.45 -16.79 -10.70
C LEU A 102 -8.03 -15.81 -11.69
N GLY A 103 -8.69 -14.83 -11.15
CA GLY A 103 -9.31 -13.81 -11.97
C GLY A 103 -10.74 -14.11 -12.34
N ASP A 104 -11.20 -15.30 -12.09
CA ASP A 104 -12.60 -15.60 -12.33
C ASP A 104 -13.46 -14.83 -11.36
N THR A 105 -14.56 -14.34 -11.86
CA THR A 105 -15.55 -13.73 -11.02
C THR A 105 -16.83 -14.50 -11.17
N TRP A 106 -17.51 -14.64 -10.12
CA TRP A 106 -18.81 -15.28 -10.13
C TRP A 106 -19.62 -14.79 -8.96
#